data_3c05f949595a413667c743a4e533c101
#
_entry.id   3c05f949595a413667c743a4e533c101
#
_cell.length_a   1.000
_cell.length_b   1.000
_cell.length_c   1.000
_cell.angle_alpha   90.00
_cell.angle_beta   90.00
_cell.angle_gamma   90.00
#
_symmetry.space_group_name_H-M   'P 1'
#
loop_
_entity.id
_entity.type
_entity.pdbx_description
1 polymer ?
#
loop_
_entity_poly.entity_id
_entity_poly.type
_entity_poly.pdbx_seq_one_letter_code
_entity_poly.pdbx_strand_id
1 'polypeptide(L)'
;MKKSILFSIFLSSFLLMNFKINYTSTEETNATIPVRKLSKNFNGQELTIYNCADYIDEELIENFQDEYNCKINYYTYDTNETMYNQLTLQPEGTYDLVCTSEYMIQRMIREGLVDPIDIKNSCPTYDQYASKVAREKLGSLYVDTNNDGIKDTSLDNYVVGYMWGTLGIIYDPYCSDTIREDVKSWDIFWDEKYNDLISIKNSMRDTFVVGLMHAYKGSNVTNLEDVLTPARETFLNELSAAQNEIEKENARNKYNQVIQNIFDLIINEEDYTPILDIVKQELISLKENIFGFEVDSGKNDIITGKIKMNLAWSGDAVYSIGQAYEQEEKVLEYYVPEDGSNVWYDGWTLPKGANKELAYAFMEYLSTPENAAANMNYIGYTSFIACDEVFDLVSSWYGVSEFNITTPYYAAYYDEEEDVDVEANVVLYNNKFYTCIKDTEGNILPTNTEYFEEISKEELDLLDEPYDLNYFFGENMSEGRNALIYPYNGSLNQLETQYPSIDTIARCAVMNDFEEANKDVVIMWGQVKAYTNMLPYYIFLSCSLATVIIYFTITIVKKKKSTKNKRRLENIK
;
A
#
# COMPACT_ATOMS: atom_id res chain seq x y z
N MET A 1 29.01 31.21 -2.18
CA MET A 1 28.72 30.26 -1.11
C MET A 1 27.26 29.85 -1.33
N LYS A 2 27.01 28.73 -1.96
CA LYS A 2 25.67 28.21 -2.19
C LYS A 2 25.20 27.59 -0.87
N LYS A 3 24.17 28.16 -0.25
CA LYS A 3 23.41 27.51 0.78
C LYS A 3 22.53 26.50 0.06
N SER A 4 22.81 25.23 0.21
CA SER A 4 21.86 24.16 -0.06
C SER A 4 20.74 24.32 0.95
N ILE A 5 19.55 24.62 0.47
CA ILE A 5 18.31 24.54 1.24
C ILE A 5 18.09 23.05 1.47
N LEU A 6 18.25 22.62 2.73
CA LEU A 6 17.87 21.28 3.16
C LEU A 6 16.34 21.23 3.15
N PHE A 7 15.81 20.40 2.28
CA PHE A 7 14.43 19.98 2.32
C PHE A 7 14.26 18.98 3.45
N SER A 8 13.75 19.42 4.58
CA SER A 8 13.22 18.52 5.60
C SER A 8 11.80 18.16 5.19
N ILE A 9 11.64 16.99 4.58
CA ILE A 9 10.31 16.41 4.42
C ILE A 9 9.90 15.87 5.79
N PHE A 10 8.93 16.52 6.38
CA PHE A 10 8.35 16.16 7.67
C PHE A 10 7.70 14.78 7.63
N LEU A 11 8.31 13.81 8.23
CA LEU A 11 7.68 12.58 8.73
C LEU A 11 8.15 12.30 10.15
N SER A 12 8.09 13.27 11.01
CA SER A 12 8.13 13.02 12.45
C SER A 12 7.77 14.31 13.16
N SER A 13 6.97 14.18 14.17
CA SER A 13 6.60 15.21 15.11
C SER A 13 5.47 16.18 14.73
N PHE A 14 4.27 15.63 14.39
CA PHE A 14 3.07 16.27 14.89
C PHE A 14 2.68 15.62 16.22
N LEU A 15 3.46 15.91 17.25
CA LEU A 15 3.03 15.68 18.63
C LEU A 15 1.89 16.64 18.92
N LEU A 16 0.74 16.07 19.15
CA LEU A 16 -0.42 16.51 19.90
C LEU A 16 -0.31 17.90 20.54
N MET A 17 -0.56 18.91 19.75
CA MET A 17 -1.18 20.08 20.33
C MET A 17 -2.64 19.71 20.64
N ASN A 18 -2.99 19.70 21.91
CA ASN A 18 -4.36 19.62 22.38
C ASN A 18 -5.22 20.71 21.72
N PHE A 19 -5.74 20.44 20.52
CA PHE A 19 -6.72 21.28 19.86
C PHE A 19 -8.04 21.18 20.63
N LYS A 20 -8.23 22.04 21.62
CA LYS A 20 -9.56 22.39 22.08
C LYS A 20 -10.19 23.32 21.07
N ILE A 21 -10.73 22.76 20.01
CA ILE A 21 -11.64 23.49 19.12
C ILE A 21 -12.98 23.61 19.85
N ASN A 22 -13.24 24.80 20.39
CA ASN A 22 -14.57 25.16 20.89
C ASN A 22 -15.47 25.44 19.68
N TYR A 23 -16.21 24.45 19.21
CA TYR A 23 -17.31 24.68 18.29
C TYR A 23 -18.42 25.46 18.99
N THR A 24 -18.56 26.74 18.67
CA THR A 24 -19.81 27.48 18.88
C THR A 24 -20.74 27.16 17.73
N SER A 25 -21.72 26.30 17.97
CA SER A 25 -22.79 25.97 17.03
C SER A 25 -23.61 27.21 16.72
N THR A 26 -23.61 27.68 15.49
CA THR A 26 -24.67 28.49 14.94
C THR A 26 -25.78 27.56 14.44
N GLU A 27 -26.96 27.64 15.10
CA GLU A 27 -28.14 26.91 14.70
C GLU A 27 -28.64 27.41 13.34
N GLU A 28 -28.52 26.58 12.30
CA GLU A 28 -29.37 26.67 11.12
C GLU A 28 -30.28 25.43 11.06
N THR A 29 -31.58 25.74 11.04
CA THR A 29 -32.69 24.77 11.05
C THR A 29 -32.83 24.10 9.69
N ASN A 30 -32.35 22.88 9.57
CA ASN A 30 -32.83 21.91 8.59
C ASN A 30 -33.18 20.61 9.30
N ALA A 31 -34.29 20.00 8.88
CA ALA A 31 -34.87 18.83 9.52
C ALA A 31 -33.86 17.67 9.62
N THR A 32 -33.18 17.58 10.75
CA THR A 32 -32.19 16.56 11.03
C THR A 32 -32.90 15.25 11.36
N ILE A 33 -32.58 14.21 10.56
CA ILE A 33 -32.73 12.82 11.01
C ILE A 33 -31.93 12.72 12.30
N PRO A 34 -32.46 12.15 13.41
CA PRO A 34 -31.72 12.09 14.66
C PRO A 34 -30.49 11.18 14.48
N VAL A 35 -29.34 11.79 14.31
CA VAL A 35 -28.05 11.10 14.38
C VAL A 35 -27.96 10.45 15.75
N ARG A 36 -27.71 9.14 15.79
CA ARG A 36 -27.51 8.39 17.03
C ARG A 36 -26.27 8.97 17.73
N LYS A 37 -26.49 9.65 18.85
CA LYS A 37 -25.38 10.19 19.64
C LYS A 37 -24.70 9.01 20.34
N LEU A 38 -23.52 8.60 19.85
CA LEU A 38 -22.72 7.55 20.46
C LEU A 38 -22.34 7.95 21.91
N SER A 39 -22.35 6.99 22.81
CA SER A 39 -21.95 7.21 24.21
C SER A 39 -20.45 7.46 24.27
N LYS A 40 -20.01 8.53 24.94
CA LYS A 40 -18.60 8.80 25.22
C LYS A 40 -18.11 8.17 26.54
N ASN A 41 -18.92 7.32 27.19
CA ASN A 41 -18.53 6.64 28.42
C ASN A 41 -19.08 5.23 28.45
N PHE A 42 -18.19 4.27 28.29
CA PHE A 42 -18.53 2.85 28.28
C PHE A 42 -18.28 2.14 29.62
N ASN A 43 -18.03 2.90 30.70
CA ASN A 43 -17.92 2.38 32.08
C ASN A 43 -16.92 1.22 32.24
N GLY A 44 -15.79 1.28 31.54
CA GLY A 44 -14.75 0.26 31.57
C GLY A 44 -15.05 -1.02 30.81
N GLN A 45 -16.01 -0.99 29.87
CA GLN A 45 -16.23 -2.12 28.93
C GLN A 45 -14.95 -2.38 28.13
N GLU A 46 -14.80 -3.62 27.67
CA GLU A 46 -13.66 -4.03 26.86
C GLU A 46 -14.07 -4.13 25.38
N LEU A 47 -13.17 -3.74 24.49
CA LEU A 47 -13.25 -3.93 23.03
C LEU A 47 -12.04 -4.77 22.60
N THR A 48 -12.30 -5.87 21.91
CA THR A 48 -11.23 -6.73 21.39
C THR A 48 -11.07 -6.49 19.88
N ILE A 49 -9.91 -5.96 19.51
CA ILE A 49 -9.55 -5.60 18.13
C ILE A 49 -8.51 -6.58 17.60
N TYR A 50 -8.66 -7.01 16.36
CA TYR A 50 -7.71 -7.83 15.63
C TYR A 50 -7.34 -7.16 14.31
N ASN A 51 -6.09 -6.67 14.20
CA ASN A 51 -5.61 -5.87 13.08
C ASN A 51 -4.29 -6.45 12.52
N CYS A 52 -3.88 -5.99 11.35
CA CYS A 52 -2.55 -6.26 10.84
C CYS A 52 -1.48 -5.61 11.75
N ALA A 53 -0.30 -6.21 11.83
CA ALA A 53 0.82 -5.62 12.55
C ALA A 53 1.23 -4.27 11.91
N ASP A 54 1.77 -3.34 12.71
CA ASP A 54 2.24 -2.02 12.28
C ASP A 54 1.21 -1.21 11.45
N TYR A 55 -0.08 -1.30 11.78
CA TYR A 55 -1.16 -0.77 10.94
C TYR A 55 -2.13 0.18 11.67
N ILE A 56 -1.71 0.75 12.77
CA ILE A 56 -2.40 1.81 13.51
C ILE A 56 -1.41 2.57 14.38
N ASP A 57 -1.64 3.84 14.56
CA ASP A 57 -0.99 4.63 15.60
C ASP A 57 -1.52 4.21 16.98
N GLU A 58 -0.65 3.62 17.81
CA GLU A 58 -1.04 3.13 19.13
C GLU A 58 -1.50 4.24 20.07
N GLU A 59 -1.06 5.49 19.85
CA GLU A 59 -1.50 6.64 20.62
C GLU A 59 -3.01 6.91 20.44
N LEU A 60 -3.54 6.67 19.25
CA LEU A 60 -5.00 6.75 19.01
C LEU A 60 -5.78 5.72 19.84
N ILE A 61 -5.19 4.55 20.09
CA ILE A 61 -5.78 3.53 20.97
C ILE A 61 -5.82 4.03 22.41
N GLU A 62 -4.71 4.60 22.89
CA GLU A 62 -4.61 5.14 24.26
C GLU A 62 -5.59 6.30 24.46
N ASN A 63 -5.62 7.25 23.54
CA ASN A 63 -6.52 8.40 23.57
C ASN A 63 -8.01 7.99 23.54
N PHE A 64 -8.36 6.98 22.73
CA PHE A 64 -9.72 6.46 22.70
C PHE A 64 -10.12 5.83 24.04
N GLN A 65 -9.24 5.04 24.66
CA GLN A 65 -9.50 4.42 25.96
C GLN A 65 -9.80 5.49 27.04
N ASP A 66 -9.02 6.56 27.05
CA ASP A 66 -9.16 7.65 28.02
C ASP A 66 -10.43 8.48 27.76
N GLU A 67 -10.70 8.85 26.50
CA GLU A 67 -11.87 9.66 26.14
C GLU A 67 -13.18 8.92 26.36
N TYR A 68 -13.23 7.62 26.05
CA TYR A 68 -14.45 6.81 26.06
C TYR A 68 -14.60 5.97 27.34
N ASN A 69 -13.63 6.04 28.27
CA ASN A 69 -13.61 5.26 29.51
C ASN A 69 -13.89 3.77 29.24
N CYS A 70 -13.06 3.17 28.40
CA CYS A 70 -13.11 1.76 28.02
C CYS A 70 -11.70 1.16 28.04
N LYS A 71 -11.60 -0.15 27.74
CA LYS A 71 -10.33 -0.85 27.60
C LYS A 71 -10.27 -1.52 26.24
N ILE A 72 -9.15 -1.39 25.52
CA ILE A 72 -8.89 -2.09 24.27
C ILE A 72 -7.95 -3.26 24.52
N ASN A 73 -8.35 -4.45 24.06
CA ASN A 73 -7.49 -5.62 23.94
C ASN A 73 -7.07 -5.70 22.46
N TYR A 74 -5.88 -5.21 22.13
CA TYR A 74 -5.40 -5.13 20.77
C TYR A 74 -4.52 -6.34 20.43
N TYR A 75 -4.87 -7.06 19.38
CA TYR A 75 -4.13 -8.21 18.86
C TYR A 75 -3.75 -7.97 17.41
N THR A 76 -2.61 -8.52 16.99
CA THR A 76 -2.11 -8.39 15.62
C THR A 76 -1.97 -9.73 14.92
N TYR A 77 -1.95 -9.69 13.59
CA TYR A 77 -1.72 -10.84 12.71
C TYR A 77 -0.79 -10.45 11.54
N ASP A 78 -0.09 -11.43 10.98
CA ASP A 78 0.86 -11.22 9.87
C ASP A 78 0.19 -11.33 8.49
N THR A 79 -0.81 -12.21 8.33
CA THR A 79 -1.52 -12.43 7.07
C THR A 79 -3.02 -12.60 7.28
N ASN A 80 -3.81 -12.18 6.29
CA ASN A 80 -5.28 -12.34 6.32
C ASN A 80 -5.70 -13.81 6.49
N GLU A 81 -4.94 -14.75 5.95
CA GLU A 81 -5.18 -16.20 6.11
C GLU A 81 -4.96 -16.64 7.56
N THR A 82 -3.94 -16.11 8.24
CA THR A 82 -3.70 -16.36 9.68
C THR A 82 -4.84 -15.81 10.52
N MET A 83 -5.26 -14.57 10.24
CA MET A 83 -6.40 -13.93 10.89
C MET A 83 -7.67 -14.77 10.72
N TYR A 84 -8.00 -15.12 9.48
CA TYR A 84 -9.19 -15.91 9.16
C TYR A 84 -9.20 -17.27 9.90
N ASN A 85 -8.07 -17.98 9.91
CA ASN A 85 -7.95 -19.24 10.63
C ASN A 85 -8.17 -19.06 12.14
N GLN A 86 -7.65 -18.01 12.74
CA GLN A 86 -7.87 -17.70 14.15
C GLN A 86 -9.33 -17.34 14.41
N LEU A 87 -9.92 -16.48 13.59
CA LEU A 87 -11.32 -16.06 13.71
C LEU A 87 -12.27 -17.26 13.69
N THR A 88 -12.05 -18.21 12.77
CA THR A 88 -12.92 -19.40 12.61
C THR A 88 -12.72 -20.46 13.68
N LEU A 89 -11.57 -20.47 14.36
CA LEU A 89 -11.28 -21.41 15.47
C LEU A 89 -11.79 -20.92 16.83
N GLN A 90 -12.05 -19.62 16.97
CA GLN A 90 -12.50 -19.05 18.24
C GLN A 90 -14.04 -18.99 18.30
N PRO A 91 -14.63 -18.97 19.52
CA PRO A 91 -16.07 -18.73 19.68
C PRO A 91 -16.50 -17.37 19.15
N GLU A 92 -17.74 -17.27 18.68
CA GLU A 92 -18.36 -15.97 18.36
C GLU A 92 -18.26 -15.00 19.55
N GLY A 93 -18.01 -13.72 19.26
CA GLY A 93 -17.81 -12.68 20.28
C GLY A 93 -16.42 -12.67 20.93
N THR A 94 -15.44 -13.45 20.42
CA THR A 94 -14.05 -13.35 20.85
C THR A 94 -13.41 -12.06 20.35
N TYR A 95 -13.72 -11.64 19.14
CA TYR A 95 -13.28 -10.38 18.54
C TYR A 95 -14.49 -9.49 18.27
N ASP A 96 -14.32 -8.19 18.52
CA ASP A 96 -15.36 -7.18 18.30
C ASP A 96 -15.14 -6.43 16.98
N LEU A 97 -13.88 -6.22 16.60
CA LEU A 97 -13.48 -5.61 15.34
C LEU A 97 -12.36 -6.40 14.70
N VAL A 98 -12.45 -6.57 13.40
CA VAL A 98 -11.38 -7.11 12.55
C VAL A 98 -11.18 -6.15 11.39
N CYS A 99 -9.95 -5.65 11.21
CA CYS A 99 -9.53 -4.96 9.99
C CYS A 99 -8.94 -5.96 9.02
N THR A 100 -9.34 -5.97 7.76
CA THR A 100 -8.81 -6.90 6.75
C THR A 100 -9.12 -6.40 5.34
N SER A 101 -8.48 -7.01 4.32
CA SER A 101 -8.63 -6.64 2.93
C SER A 101 -9.95 -7.12 2.31
N GLU A 102 -10.39 -6.42 1.26
CA GLU A 102 -11.66 -6.63 0.56
C GLU A 102 -11.95 -8.08 0.18
N TYR A 103 -10.96 -8.85 -0.28
CA TYR A 103 -11.17 -10.25 -0.66
C TYR A 103 -11.50 -11.13 0.54
N MET A 104 -10.87 -10.85 1.69
CA MET A 104 -11.15 -11.59 2.91
C MET A 104 -12.50 -11.17 3.50
N ILE A 105 -12.88 -9.89 3.35
CA ILE A 105 -14.22 -9.39 3.67
C ILE A 105 -15.26 -10.13 2.82
N GLN A 106 -15.05 -10.26 1.50
CA GLN A 106 -15.92 -11.05 0.61
C GLN A 106 -16.12 -12.47 1.15
N ARG A 107 -15.03 -13.13 1.54
CA ARG A 107 -15.07 -14.47 2.10
C ARG A 107 -15.84 -14.54 3.42
N MET A 108 -15.55 -13.62 4.34
CA MET A 108 -16.19 -13.57 5.65
C MET A 108 -17.70 -13.30 5.54
N ILE A 109 -18.13 -12.48 4.59
CA ILE A 109 -19.56 -12.23 4.30
C ILE A 109 -20.22 -13.50 3.76
N ARG A 110 -19.61 -14.11 2.73
CA ARG A 110 -20.14 -15.35 2.11
C ARG A 110 -20.31 -16.49 3.12
N GLU A 111 -19.39 -16.60 4.07
CA GLU A 111 -19.41 -17.63 5.11
C GLU A 111 -20.24 -17.24 6.34
N GLY A 112 -20.82 -16.03 6.35
CA GLY A 112 -21.67 -15.55 7.44
C GLY A 112 -20.94 -15.30 8.75
N LEU A 113 -19.64 -14.93 8.69
CA LEU A 113 -18.79 -14.69 9.87
C LEU A 113 -18.89 -13.27 10.41
N VAL A 114 -19.46 -12.34 9.64
CA VAL A 114 -19.60 -10.92 10.00
C VAL A 114 -21.05 -10.47 9.97
N ASP A 115 -21.34 -9.45 10.75
CA ASP A 115 -22.63 -8.79 10.79
C ASP A 115 -22.64 -7.54 9.91
N PRO A 116 -23.80 -7.19 9.30
CA PRO A 116 -23.92 -5.94 8.56
C PRO A 116 -23.82 -4.72 9.47
N ILE A 117 -23.35 -3.61 8.89
CA ILE A 117 -23.15 -2.31 9.52
C ILE A 117 -24.14 -1.31 8.91
N ASP A 118 -24.92 -0.64 9.74
CA ASP A 118 -25.69 0.53 9.34
C ASP A 118 -24.80 1.78 9.38
N ILE A 119 -23.99 1.96 8.34
CA ILE A 119 -22.95 3.00 8.27
C ILE A 119 -23.55 4.38 8.56
N LYS A 120 -24.65 4.73 7.90
CA LYS A 120 -25.27 6.05 8.03
C LYS A 120 -25.66 6.42 9.46
N ASN A 121 -26.09 5.45 10.25
CA ASN A 121 -26.51 5.70 11.63
C ASN A 121 -25.42 5.39 12.67
N SER A 122 -24.45 4.55 12.32
CA SER A 122 -23.44 4.08 13.26
C SER A 122 -22.08 4.74 13.07
N CYS A 123 -21.75 5.17 11.84
CA CYS A 123 -20.48 5.82 11.49
C CYS A 123 -20.74 7.06 10.61
N PRO A 124 -21.48 8.08 11.11
CA PRO A 124 -21.88 9.24 10.32
C PRO A 124 -20.70 10.10 9.83
N THR A 125 -19.59 10.15 10.56
CA THR A 125 -18.37 10.84 10.13
C THR A 125 -17.76 10.15 8.91
N TYR A 126 -17.68 8.82 8.93
CA TYR A 126 -17.27 8.06 7.75
C TYR A 126 -18.24 8.27 6.57
N ASP A 127 -19.56 8.21 6.81
CA ASP A 127 -20.58 8.44 5.78
C ASP A 127 -20.45 9.82 5.12
N GLN A 128 -20.04 10.82 5.89
CA GLN A 128 -19.86 12.19 5.44
C GLN A 128 -18.53 12.41 4.69
N TYR A 129 -17.42 11.88 5.19
CA TYR A 129 -16.08 12.26 4.76
C TYR A 129 -15.33 11.16 3.98
N ALA A 130 -15.86 9.95 3.87
CA ALA A 130 -15.21 8.94 3.05
C ALA A 130 -15.17 9.38 1.58
N SER A 131 -14.01 9.20 0.93
CA SER A 131 -13.86 9.43 -0.50
C SER A 131 -14.91 8.62 -1.26
N LYS A 132 -15.72 9.29 -2.09
CA LYS A 132 -16.74 8.61 -2.88
C LYS A 132 -16.16 7.56 -3.80
N VAL A 133 -15.04 7.88 -4.46
CA VAL A 133 -14.40 6.95 -5.40
C VAL A 133 -13.93 5.68 -4.67
N ALA A 134 -13.26 5.81 -3.52
CA ALA A 134 -12.81 4.65 -2.76
C ALA A 134 -13.99 3.82 -2.23
N ARG A 135 -15.01 4.50 -1.69
CA ARG A 135 -16.22 3.85 -1.18
C ARG A 135 -17.04 3.17 -2.27
N GLU A 136 -17.22 3.81 -3.44
CA GLU A 136 -17.91 3.22 -4.59
C GLU A 136 -17.17 1.99 -5.14
N LYS A 137 -15.84 2.03 -5.18
CA LYS A 137 -15.02 0.88 -5.58
C LYS A 137 -15.20 -0.29 -4.62
N LEU A 138 -15.08 -0.05 -3.31
CA LEU A 138 -15.32 -1.07 -2.29
C LEU A 138 -16.76 -1.60 -2.35
N GLY A 139 -17.74 -0.70 -2.49
CA GLY A 139 -19.17 -1.03 -2.58
C GLY A 139 -19.56 -1.73 -3.89
N SER A 140 -18.75 -1.62 -4.95
CA SER A 140 -18.97 -2.33 -6.21
C SER A 140 -18.56 -3.81 -6.18
N LEU A 141 -17.94 -4.25 -5.09
CA LEU A 141 -17.62 -5.65 -4.85
C LEU A 141 -18.84 -6.35 -4.25
N TYR A 142 -19.28 -7.43 -4.88
CA TYR A 142 -20.47 -8.17 -4.49
C TYR A 142 -20.14 -9.62 -4.18
N VAL A 143 -20.89 -10.20 -3.26
CA VAL A 143 -20.83 -11.63 -2.90
C VAL A 143 -22.21 -12.28 -3.00
N ASP A 144 -22.21 -13.59 -3.27
CA ASP A 144 -23.39 -14.45 -3.19
C ASP A 144 -23.47 -15.03 -1.76
N THR A 145 -24.46 -14.58 -0.98
CA THR A 145 -24.63 -14.98 0.43
C THR A 145 -25.58 -16.15 0.61
N ASN A 146 -26.35 -16.50 -0.41
CA ASN A 146 -27.39 -17.53 -0.36
C ASN A 146 -27.11 -18.74 -1.26
N ASN A 147 -25.98 -18.74 -1.98
CA ASN A 147 -25.54 -19.77 -2.93
C ASN A 147 -26.52 -20.01 -4.09
N ASP A 148 -27.19 -18.95 -4.57
CA ASP A 148 -28.06 -19.06 -5.74
C ASP A 148 -27.35 -18.72 -7.07
N GLY A 149 -26.05 -18.40 -7.01
CA GLY A 149 -25.22 -18.01 -8.13
C GLY A 149 -25.30 -16.53 -8.49
N ILE A 150 -26.00 -15.72 -7.69
CA ILE A 150 -26.14 -14.27 -7.93
C ILE A 150 -25.38 -13.51 -6.84
N LYS A 151 -24.35 -12.77 -7.25
CA LYS A 151 -23.62 -11.86 -6.35
C LYS A 151 -24.42 -10.56 -6.20
N ASP A 152 -25.24 -10.44 -5.17
CA ASP A 152 -26.17 -9.32 -4.93
C ASP A 152 -25.92 -8.57 -3.63
N THR A 153 -25.04 -9.06 -2.77
CA THR A 153 -24.72 -8.46 -1.48
C THR A 153 -23.44 -7.62 -1.59
N SER A 154 -23.59 -6.29 -1.52
CA SER A 154 -22.46 -5.35 -1.57
C SER A 154 -21.66 -5.34 -0.28
N LEU A 155 -20.32 -5.17 -0.39
CA LEU A 155 -19.42 -5.00 0.75
C LEU A 155 -19.73 -3.74 1.56
N ASP A 156 -20.21 -2.66 0.94
CA ASP A 156 -20.53 -1.38 1.63
C ASP A 156 -21.51 -1.56 2.81
N ASN A 157 -22.24 -2.66 2.87
CA ASN A 157 -23.13 -2.98 3.99
C ASN A 157 -22.42 -3.69 5.17
N TYR A 158 -21.12 -4.00 5.07
CA TYR A 158 -20.41 -4.85 6.05
C TYR A 158 -19.08 -4.27 6.48
N VAL A 159 -18.65 -3.17 5.89
CA VAL A 159 -17.30 -2.64 6.10
C VAL A 159 -17.30 -1.12 6.22
N VAL A 160 -16.54 -0.60 7.18
CA VAL A 160 -16.11 0.79 7.23
C VAL A 160 -14.69 0.83 6.66
N GLY A 161 -14.50 1.47 5.49
CA GLY A 161 -13.20 1.56 4.82
C GLY A 161 -12.18 2.25 5.72
N TYR A 162 -10.97 1.74 5.72
CA TYR A 162 -9.88 2.19 6.59
C TYR A 162 -8.75 2.79 5.78
N MET A 163 -7.98 1.95 5.09
CA MET A 163 -6.86 2.33 4.25
C MET A 163 -6.99 1.70 2.87
N TRP A 164 -6.35 2.30 1.87
CA TRP A 164 -6.27 1.76 0.53
C TRP A 164 -4.91 2.07 -0.10
N GLY A 165 -4.58 1.36 -1.16
CA GLY A 165 -3.34 1.61 -1.87
C GLY A 165 -3.14 0.68 -3.05
N THR A 166 -1.93 0.74 -3.61
CA THR A 166 -1.52 -0.04 -4.77
C THR A 166 -0.38 -0.98 -4.43
N LEU A 167 -0.22 -2.03 -5.22
CA LEU A 167 0.94 -2.88 -5.23
C LEU A 167 1.91 -2.39 -6.31
N GLY A 168 3.19 -2.28 -5.98
CA GLY A 168 4.20 -1.79 -6.92
C GLY A 168 5.62 -2.15 -6.49
N ILE A 169 6.57 -1.44 -7.05
CA ILE A 169 8.01 -1.65 -6.84
C ILE A 169 8.59 -0.42 -6.19
N ILE A 170 9.07 -0.53 -4.95
CA ILE A 170 9.96 0.48 -4.38
C ILE A 170 11.40 0.12 -4.76
N TYR A 171 12.20 1.12 -5.16
CA TYR A 171 13.53 0.88 -5.70
C TYR A 171 14.52 2.02 -5.44
N ASP A 172 15.81 1.69 -5.48
CA ASP A 172 16.91 2.64 -5.49
C ASP A 172 17.12 3.15 -6.93
N PRO A 173 16.81 4.43 -7.25
CA PRO A 173 16.87 4.96 -8.61
C PRO A 173 18.29 5.06 -9.17
N TYR A 174 19.30 4.82 -8.37
CA TYR A 174 20.71 4.87 -8.75
C TYR A 174 21.36 3.49 -8.86
N CYS A 175 20.61 2.40 -8.66
CA CYS A 175 21.17 1.05 -8.75
C CYS A 175 21.49 0.63 -10.19
N SER A 176 20.91 1.28 -11.21
CA SER A 176 21.19 1.04 -12.63
C SER A 176 20.76 2.25 -13.47
N ASP A 177 21.47 2.51 -14.58
CA ASP A 177 21.14 3.60 -15.53
C ASP A 177 19.77 3.40 -16.23
N THR A 178 19.24 2.19 -16.25
CA THR A 178 17.97 1.85 -16.92
C THR A 178 16.85 1.55 -15.95
N ILE A 179 17.07 1.63 -14.65
CA ILE A 179 16.12 1.19 -13.61
C ILE A 179 14.72 1.81 -13.76
N ARG A 180 14.63 3.13 -14.08
CA ARG A 180 13.35 3.83 -14.25
C ARG A 180 12.55 3.36 -15.45
N GLU A 181 13.19 2.75 -16.47
CA GLU A 181 12.51 2.09 -17.57
C GLU A 181 12.16 0.64 -17.22
N ASP A 182 13.08 -0.06 -16.55
CA ASP A 182 12.93 -1.47 -16.23
C ASP A 182 11.78 -1.71 -15.23
N VAL A 183 11.55 -0.81 -14.25
CA VAL A 183 10.45 -0.91 -13.26
C VAL A 183 9.05 -0.71 -13.87
N LYS A 184 8.96 -0.27 -15.13
CA LYS A 184 7.67 -0.14 -15.82
C LYS A 184 7.00 -1.49 -16.11
N SER A 185 7.72 -2.57 -15.92
CA SER A 185 7.27 -3.93 -16.15
C SER A 185 7.64 -4.86 -15.00
N TRP A 186 6.76 -5.82 -14.70
CA TRP A 186 7.07 -6.90 -13.77
C TRP A 186 8.22 -7.79 -14.23
N ASP A 187 8.60 -7.79 -15.52
CA ASP A 187 9.73 -8.56 -16.08
C ASP A 187 11.05 -8.27 -15.36
N ILE A 188 11.18 -7.09 -14.75
CA ILE A 188 12.37 -6.71 -13.96
C ILE A 188 12.69 -7.72 -12.87
N PHE A 189 11.69 -8.40 -12.31
CA PHE A 189 11.91 -9.38 -11.26
C PHE A 189 12.53 -10.69 -11.78
N TRP A 190 12.50 -10.94 -13.08
CA TRP A 190 13.13 -12.07 -13.76
C TRP A 190 14.43 -11.69 -14.48
N ASP A 191 14.81 -10.39 -14.48
CA ASP A 191 16.06 -9.95 -15.11
C ASP A 191 17.27 -10.32 -14.23
N GLU A 192 18.15 -11.19 -14.77
CA GLU A 192 19.39 -11.63 -14.10
C GLU A 192 20.31 -10.47 -13.69
N LYS A 193 20.17 -9.30 -14.31
CA LYS A 193 20.89 -8.07 -13.94
C LYS A 193 20.65 -7.66 -12.48
N TYR A 194 19.51 -8.03 -11.92
CA TYR A 194 19.08 -7.69 -10.56
C TYR A 194 19.07 -8.89 -9.62
N ASN A 195 19.74 -9.98 -10.00
CA ASN A 195 19.82 -11.19 -9.18
C ASN A 195 20.29 -10.88 -7.75
N ASP A 196 19.62 -11.46 -6.75
CA ASP A 196 19.87 -11.28 -5.32
C ASP A 196 19.72 -9.81 -4.80
N LEU A 197 19.17 -8.90 -5.60
CA LEU A 197 18.93 -7.50 -5.21
C LEU A 197 17.44 -7.19 -4.92
N ILE A 198 16.56 -8.17 -5.07
CA ILE A 198 15.11 -8.03 -5.03
C ILE A 198 14.56 -8.83 -3.87
N SER A 199 13.69 -8.24 -3.05
CA SER A 199 12.81 -9.00 -2.16
C SER A 199 11.35 -8.89 -2.59
N ILE A 200 10.59 -9.95 -2.29
CA ILE A 200 9.18 -10.09 -2.69
C ILE A 200 8.35 -10.38 -1.45
N LYS A 201 7.13 -9.84 -1.41
CA LYS A 201 6.20 -10.10 -0.30
C LYS A 201 5.93 -11.60 -0.12
N ASN A 202 6.05 -12.09 1.11
CA ASN A 202 5.59 -13.43 1.50
C ASN A 202 4.05 -13.46 1.62
N SER A 203 3.39 -12.77 0.72
CA SER A 203 1.95 -12.76 0.53
C SER A 203 1.60 -13.65 -0.64
N MET A 204 0.76 -14.65 -0.41
CA MET A 204 0.30 -15.58 -1.43
C MET A 204 -0.37 -14.82 -2.59
N ARG A 205 -1.19 -13.83 -2.28
CA ARG A 205 -2.02 -13.12 -3.25
C ARG A 205 -1.22 -12.11 -4.06
N ASP A 206 -0.44 -11.25 -3.39
CA ASP A 206 0.36 -10.23 -4.08
C ASP A 206 1.39 -10.87 -5.01
N THR A 207 2.05 -11.94 -4.53
CA THR A 207 3.02 -12.67 -5.35
C THR A 207 2.35 -13.46 -6.48
N PHE A 208 1.11 -13.96 -6.27
CA PHE A 208 0.32 -14.60 -7.33
C PHE A 208 0.04 -13.64 -8.48
N VAL A 209 -0.37 -12.40 -8.19
CA VAL A 209 -0.60 -11.35 -9.21
C VAL A 209 0.64 -11.12 -10.06
N VAL A 210 1.80 -10.96 -9.42
CA VAL A 210 3.06 -10.71 -10.13
C VAL A 210 3.38 -11.85 -11.11
N GLY A 211 3.24 -13.11 -10.67
CA GLY A 211 3.43 -14.28 -11.54
C GLY A 211 2.41 -14.37 -12.67
N LEU A 212 1.16 -13.98 -12.39
CA LEU A 212 0.08 -13.98 -13.37
C LEU A 212 0.31 -12.91 -14.44
N MET A 213 0.64 -11.67 -14.05
CA MET A 213 0.92 -10.58 -14.98
C MET A 213 2.13 -10.88 -15.86
N HIS A 214 3.23 -11.41 -15.29
CA HIS A 214 4.40 -11.81 -16.06
C HIS A 214 4.05 -12.90 -17.10
N ALA A 215 3.28 -13.91 -16.69
CA ALA A 215 2.86 -14.98 -17.60
C ALA A 215 2.06 -14.46 -18.81
N TYR A 216 1.08 -13.58 -18.56
CA TYR A 216 0.19 -13.04 -19.60
C TYR A 216 0.79 -11.87 -20.38
N LYS A 217 1.98 -11.41 -20.03
CA LYS A 217 2.81 -10.55 -20.87
C LYS A 217 3.62 -11.30 -21.93
N GLY A 218 3.59 -12.61 -21.94
CA GLY A 218 4.35 -13.42 -22.90
C GLY A 218 5.67 -13.94 -22.33
N SER A 219 5.60 -14.57 -21.19
CA SER A 219 6.78 -15.14 -20.52
C SER A 219 7.41 -16.28 -21.31
N ASN A 220 8.73 -16.32 -21.35
CA ASN A 220 9.49 -17.43 -21.91
C ASN A 220 9.39 -18.72 -21.07
N VAL A 221 8.97 -18.63 -19.82
CA VAL A 221 8.83 -19.78 -18.91
C VAL A 221 7.63 -20.63 -19.30
N THR A 222 6.50 -19.99 -19.62
CA THR A 222 5.24 -20.67 -19.96
C THR A 222 4.89 -20.66 -21.41
N ASN A 223 5.59 -19.88 -22.25
CA ASN A 223 5.33 -19.70 -23.68
C ASN A 223 3.88 -19.23 -23.99
N LEU A 224 3.28 -18.44 -23.10
CA LEU A 224 2.01 -17.80 -23.38
C LEU A 224 2.17 -16.62 -24.35
N GLU A 225 1.13 -16.34 -25.10
CA GLU A 225 1.07 -15.17 -25.97
C GLU A 225 0.92 -13.90 -25.13
N ASP A 226 1.64 -12.85 -25.50
CA ASP A 226 1.53 -11.54 -24.89
C ASP A 226 0.17 -10.89 -25.19
N VAL A 227 -0.64 -10.70 -24.17
CA VAL A 227 -1.94 -10.01 -24.26
C VAL A 227 -1.93 -8.63 -23.61
N LEU A 228 -0.95 -8.35 -22.75
CA LEU A 228 -0.87 -7.11 -21.99
C LEU A 228 -0.22 -5.97 -22.77
N THR A 229 0.88 -6.23 -23.48
CA THR A 229 1.55 -5.18 -24.27
C THR A 229 0.64 -4.55 -25.31
N PRO A 230 -0.09 -5.32 -26.16
CA PRO A 230 -1.04 -4.73 -27.10
C PRO A 230 -2.19 -3.96 -26.44
N ALA A 231 -2.68 -4.43 -25.29
CA ALA A 231 -3.72 -3.75 -24.53
C ALA A 231 -3.23 -2.41 -23.97
N ARG A 232 -2.01 -2.38 -23.41
CA ARG A 232 -1.36 -1.17 -22.93
C ARG A 232 -1.12 -0.16 -24.05
N GLU A 233 -0.58 -0.60 -25.18
CA GLU A 233 -0.38 0.28 -26.34
C GLU A 233 -1.69 0.89 -26.84
N THR A 234 -2.76 0.10 -26.85
CA THR A 234 -4.10 0.59 -27.20
C THR A 234 -4.57 1.64 -26.19
N PHE A 235 -4.42 1.39 -24.91
CA PHE A 235 -4.78 2.33 -23.83
C PHE A 235 -4.04 3.68 -23.99
N LEU A 236 -2.72 3.65 -24.14
CA LEU A 236 -1.92 4.88 -24.29
C LEU A 236 -2.29 5.66 -25.55
N ASN A 237 -2.55 4.97 -26.66
CA ASN A 237 -2.99 5.59 -27.92
C ASN A 237 -4.39 6.22 -27.79
N GLU A 238 -5.36 5.52 -27.20
CA GLU A 238 -6.70 6.05 -26.98
C GLU A 238 -6.68 7.24 -26.01
N LEU A 239 -5.89 7.15 -24.92
CA LEU A 239 -5.75 8.23 -23.96
C LEU A 239 -5.16 9.50 -24.58
N SER A 240 -4.10 9.35 -25.39
CA SER A 240 -3.46 10.48 -26.07
C SER A 240 -4.32 11.10 -27.18
N ALA A 241 -5.19 10.32 -27.79
CA ALA A 241 -6.10 10.77 -28.85
C ALA A 241 -7.41 11.37 -28.31
N ALA A 242 -7.74 11.14 -27.04
CA ALA A 242 -8.99 11.55 -26.41
C ALA A 242 -9.17 13.07 -26.42
N GLN A 243 -10.37 13.53 -26.80
CA GLN A 243 -10.72 14.94 -26.91
C GLN A 243 -11.46 15.48 -25.66
N ASN A 244 -11.89 14.60 -24.76
CA ASN A 244 -12.65 14.92 -23.58
C ASN A 244 -12.51 13.83 -22.51
N GLU A 245 -12.94 14.12 -21.27
CA GLU A 245 -12.82 13.17 -20.15
C GLU A 245 -13.60 11.88 -20.34
N ILE A 246 -14.75 11.89 -21.05
CA ILE A 246 -15.52 10.67 -21.33
C ILE A 246 -14.71 9.70 -22.18
N GLU A 247 -13.98 10.20 -23.17
CA GLU A 247 -13.11 9.37 -24.03
C GLU A 247 -11.93 8.81 -23.24
N LYS A 248 -11.32 9.61 -22.36
CA LYS A 248 -10.25 9.15 -21.47
C LYS A 248 -10.77 8.08 -20.50
N GLU A 249 -11.91 8.31 -19.88
CA GLU A 249 -12.55 7.35 -18.98
C GLU A 249 -12.86 6.02 -19.69
N ASN A 250 -13.34 6.07 -20.92
CA ASN A 250 -13.57 4.87 -21.73
C ASN A 250 -12.26 4.09 -22.00
N ALA A 251 -11.16 4.79 -22.28
CA ALA A 251 -9.85 4.15 -22.47
C ALA A 251 -9.36 3.49 -21.17
N ARG A 252 -9.49 4.19 -20.04
CA ARG A 252 -9.17 3.69 -18.70
C ARG A 252 -9.97 2.42 -18.36
N ASN A 253 -11.29 2.47 -18.55
CA ASN A 253 -12.17 1.35 -18.24
C ASN A 253 -11.89 0.12 -19.11
N LYS A 254 -11.57 0.31 -20.40
CA LYS A 254 -11.20 -0.80 -21.28
C LYS A 254 -9.91 -1.50 -20.81
N TYR A 255 -8.89 -0.73 -20.46
CA TYR A 255 -7.63 -1.31 -20.00
C TYR A 255 -7.80 -1.99 -18.64
N ASN A 256 -8.47 -1.34 -17.69
CA ASN A 256 -8.82 -1.92 -16.40
C ASN A 256 -9.56 -3.26 -16.54
N GLN A 257 -10.51 -3.35 -17.48
CA GLN A 257 -11.25 -4.59 -17.73
C GLN A 257 -10.35 -5.73 -18.23
N VAL A 258 -9.33 -5.43 -19.05
CA VAL A 258 -8.37 -6.47 -19.48
C VAL A 258 -7.62 -7.02 -18.28
N ILE A 259 -7.14 -6.16 -17.39
CA ILE A 259 -6.41 -6.56 -16.18
C ILE A 259 -7.33 -7.33 -15.23
N GLN A 260 -8.56 -6.83 -15.00
CA GLN A 260 -9.54 -7.50 -14.15
C GLN A 260 -9.89 -8.89 -14.68
N ASN A 261 -10.06 -9.04 -15.99
CA ASN A 261 -10.33 -10.35 -16.60
C ASN A 261 -9.20 -11.35 -16.35
N ILE A 262 -7.94 -10.89 -16.37
CA ILE A 262 -6.79 -11.74 -16.05
C ILE A 262 -6.80 -12.12 -14.56
N PHE A 263 -7.09 -11.19 -13.67
CA PHE A 263 -7.16 -11.46 -12.23
C PHE A 263 -8.26 -12.48 -11.87
N ASP A 264 -9.39 -12.39 -12.58
CA ASP A 264 -10.56 -13.24 -12.32
C ASP A 264 -10.53 -14.59 -13.07
N LEU A 265 -9.47 -14.88 -13.84
CA LEU A 265 -9.37 -16.16 -14.55
C LEU A 265 -9.54 -17.37 -13.64
N ILE A 266 -8.94 -17.33 -12.45
CA ILE A 266 -9.01 -18.43 -11.48
C ILE A 266 -10.40 -18.64 -10.89
N ILE A 267 -11.28 -17.63 -10.97
CA ILE A 267 -12.65 -17.67 -10.46
C ILE A 267 -13.62 -18.05 -11.57
N ASN A 268 -13.33 -17.59 -12.80
CA ASN A 268 -14.26 -17.70 -13.93
C ASN A 268 -14.12 -18.99 -14.72
N GLU A 269 -12.96 -19.67 -14.65
CA GLU A 269 -12.72 -20.92 -15.38
C GLU A 269 -13.20 -22.14 -14.59
N GLU A 270 -13.94 -23.05 -15.25
CA GLU A 270 -14.38 -24.32 -14.62
C GLU A 270 -13.18 -25.20 -14.22
N ASP A 271 -12.10 -25.17 -15.01
CA ASP A 271 -10.83 -25.84 -14.69
C ASP A 271 -9.69 -24.79 -14.64
N TYR A 272 -9.43 -24.27 -13.45
CA TYR A 272 -8.35 -23.31 -13.19
C TYR A 272 -6.98 -23.98 -12.95
N THR A 273 -6.90 -25.32 -12.98
CA THR A 273 -5.65 -26.07 -12.74
C THR A 273 -4.51 -25.63 -13.68
N PRO A 274 -4.74 -25.42 -15.01
CA PRO A 274 -3.69 -24.93 -15.89
C PRO A 274 -3.15 -23.56 -15.49
N ILE A 275 -4.00 -22.68 -14.97
CA ILE A 275 -3.60 -21.32 -14.54
C ILE A 275 -2.70 -21.41 -13.32
N LEU A 276 -3.04 -22.25 -12.34
CA LEU A 276 -2.21 -22.50 -11.17
C LEU A 276 -0.85 -23.09 -11.54
N ASP A 277 -0.80 -24.00 -12.49
CA ASP A 277 0.46 -24.59 -12.96
C ASP A 277 1.33 -23.57 -13.70
N ILE A 278 0.74 -22.68 -14.47
CA ILE A 278 1.41 -21.56 -15.13
C ILE A 278 2.04 -20.64 -14.08
N VAL A 279 1.23 -20.10 -13.16
CA VAL A 279 1.70 -19.19 -12.11
C VAL A 279 2.77 -19.84 -11.24
N LYS A 280 2.59 -21.12 -10.89
CA LYS A 280 3.61 -21.88 -10.14
C LYS A 280 4.96 -21.90 -10.85
N GLN A 281 4.99 -22.14 -12.16
CA GLN A 281 6.23 -22.17 -12.94
C GLN A 281 6.90 -20.81 -12.98
N GLU A 282 6.13 -19.73 -13.19
CA GLU A 282 6.64 -18.36 -13.14
C GLU A 282 7.26 -18.05 -11.78
N LEU A 283 6.55 -18.34 -10.68
CA LEU A 283 7.03 -18.06 -9.34
C LEU A 283 8.21 -18.94 -8.90
N ILE A 284 8.33 -20.16 -9.43
CA ILE A 284 9.52 -21.00 -9.22
C ILE A 284 10.73 -20.37 -9.92
N SER A 285 10.58 -19.89 -11.15
CA SER A 285 11.67 -19.23 -11.86
C SER A 285 12.05 -17.90 -11.21
N LEU A 286 11.06 -17.11 -10.77
CA LEU A 286 11.27 -15.90 -9.99
C LEU A 286 12.11 -16.13 -8.74
N LYS A 287 11.81 -17.21 -8.01
CA LYS A 287 12.52 -17.56 -6.77
C LYS A 287 14.02 -17.76 -6.95
N GLU A 288 14.47 -18.12 -8.14
CA GLU A 288 15.88 -18.28 -8.46
C GLU A 288 16.61 -16.95 -8.63
N ASN A 289 15.88 -15.84 -8.82
CA ASN A 289 16.43 -14.50 -9.06
C ASN A 289 16.34 -13.55 -7.85
N ILE A 290 15.50 -13.85 -6.87
CA ILE A 290 15.27 -12.96 -5.74
C ILE A 290 16.17 -13.23 -4.55
N PHE A 291 16.46 -12.19 -3.75
CA PHE A 291 17.12 -12.32 -2.44
C PHE A 291 16.28 -13.16 -1.47
N GLY A 292 14.96 -12.99 -1.47
CA GLY A 292 14.04 -13.79 -0.65
C GLY A 292 12.63 -13.24 -0.55
N PHE A 293 11.78 -14.04 0.12
CA PHE A 293 10.44 -13.62 0.53
C PHE A 293 10.49 -12.95 1.90
N GLU A 294 9.75 -11.86 2.07
CA GLU A 294 9.68 -11.09 3.32
C GLU A 294 8.23 -10.66 3.61
N VAL A 295 7.93 -10.29 4.85
CA VAL A 295 6.63 -9.69 5.23
C VAL A 295 6.84 -8.21 5.53
N ASP A 296 7.62 -7.87 6.56
CA ASP A 296 7.84 -6.49 7.03
C ASP A 296 9.30 -6.04 6.91
N SER A 297 10.24 -6.98 6.79
CA SER A 297 11.68 -6.65 6.74
C SER A 297 12.08 -5.86 5.49
N GLY A 298 11.28 -5.92 4.43
CA GLY A 298 11.53 -5.22 3.17
C GLY A 298 11.71 -3.72 3.33
N LYS A 299 10.93 -3.08 4.20
CA LYS A 299 11.07 -1.67 4.55
C LYS A 299 12.50 -1.33 5.00
N ASN A 300 12.99 -2.02 6.02
CA ASN A 300 14.34 -1.80 6.55
C ASN A 300 15.45 -2.24 5.59
N ASP A 301 15.24 -3.33 4.85
CA ASP A 301 16.23 -3.88 3.92
C ASP A 301 16.47 -2.92 2.73
N ILE A 302 15.43 -2.22 2.23
CA ILE A 302 15.57 -1.21 1.16
C ILE A 302 16.17 0.10 1.70
N ILE A 303 15.74 0.58 2.87
CA ILE A 303 16.27 1.78 3.53
C ILE A 303 17.78 1.63 3.73
N THR A 304 18.23 0.53 4.32
CA THR A 304 19.66 0.26 4.57
C THR A 304 20.44 -0.11 3.31
N GLY A 305 19.78 -0.31 2.17
CA GLY A 305 20.43 -0.67 0.90
C GLY A 305 20.92 -2.11 0.79
N LYS A 306 20.46 -3.00 1.68
CA LYS A 306 20.71 -4.44 1.63
C LYS A 306 20.12 -5.07 0.38
N ILE A 307 18.95 -4.58 -0.04
CA ILE A 307 18.33 -4.86 -1.32
C ILE A 307 18.22 -3.57 -2.13
N LYS A 308 17.93 -3.68 -3.42
CA LYS A 308 17.77 -2.53 -4.33
C LYS A 308 16.35 -2.35 -4.84
N MET A 309 15.52 -3.36 -4.69
CA MET A 309 14.10 -3.35 -5.03
C MET A 309 13.32 -4.21 -4.07
N ASN A 310 12.06 -3.80 -3.84
CA ASN A 310 11.09 -4.59 -3.07
C ASN A 310 9.73 -4.52 -3.75
N LEU A 311 9.05 -5.66 -3.88
CA LEU A 311 7.61 -5.68 -4.10
C LEU A 311 6.95 -5.12 -2.85
N ALA A 312 6.29 -3.97 -2.95
CA ALA A 312 5.80 -3.24 -1.79
C ALA A 312 4.35 -2.76 -1.97
N TRP A 313 3.64 -2.67 -0.86
CA TRP A 313 2.42 -1.88 -0.77
C TRP A 313 2.79 -0.39 -0.75
N SER A 314 1.92 0.46 -1.33
CA SER A 314 2.21 1.89 -1.46
C SER A 314 2.45 2.59 -0.12
N GLY A 315 1.75 2.20 0.97
CA GLY A 315 1.98 2.74 2.30
C GLY A 315 3.38 2.41 2.86
N ASP A 316 3.83 1.15 2.73
CA ASP A 316 5.20 0.76 3.08
C ASP A 316 6.23 1.56 2.27
N ALA A 317 5.91 1.87 1.00
CA ALA A 317 6.79 2.64 0.14
C ALA A 317 6.85 4.12 0.58
N VAL A 318 5.71 4.76 0.90
CA VAL A 318 5.66 6.13 1.43
C VAL A 318 6.51 6.24 2.70
N TYR A 319 6.33 5.33 3.65
CA TYR A 319 7.13 5.25 4.86
C TYR A 319 8.62 5.10 4.55
N SER A 320 8.97 4.14 3.68
CA SER A 320 10.38 3.85 3.36
C SER A 320 11.06 5.00 2.61
N ILE A 321 10.36 5.72 1.73
CA ILE A 321 10.88 6.90 1.02
C ILE A 321 11.24 7.98 2.05
N GLY A 322 10.32 8.31 2.96
CA GLY A 322 10.56 9.29 4.02
C GLY A 322 11.74 8.90 4.92
N GLN A 323 11.70 7.69 5.48
CA GLN A 323 12.74 7.21 6.39
C GLN A 323 14.14 7.07 5.74
N ALA A 324 14.21 6.69 4.46
CA ALA A 324 15.47 6.62 3.75
C ALA A 324 16.10 8.00 3.56
N TYR A 325 15.29 9.01 3.30
CA TYR A 325 15.75 10.38 3.18
C TYR A 325 16.20 10.96 4.53
N GLU A 326 15.42 10.79 5.59
CA GLU A 326 15.72 11.31 6.92
C GLU A 326 16.96 10.68 7.55
N GLN A 327 17.10 9.34 7.47
CA GLN A 327 18.17 8.62 8.14
C GLN A 327 19.47 8.58 7.34
N GLU A 328 19.40 8.50 6.02
CA GLU A 328 20.54 8.16 5.15
C GLU A 328 20.74 9.20 4.03
N GLU A 329 19.96 10.28 3.96
CA GLU A 329 19.90 11.22 2.81
C GLU A 329 19.70 10.48 1.47
N LYS A 330 19.05 9.32 1.52
CA LYS A 330 18.91 8.40 0.40
C LYS A 330 17.58 8.60 -0.31
N VAL A 331 17.64 8.73 -1.62
CA VAL A 331 16.44 8.79 -2.47
C VAL A 331 15.98 7.37 -2.81
N LEU A 332 14.72 7.09 -2.56
CA LEU A 332 14.00 5.93 -3.06
C LEU A 332 12.83 6.41 -3.92
N GLU A 333 12.42 5.60 -4.88
CA GLU A 333 11.25 5.86 -5.72
C GLU A 333 10.33 4.64 -5.73
N TYR A 334 9.04 4.88 -5.98
CA TYR A 334 8.05 3.82 -6.13
C TYR A 334 7.39 3.91 -7.49
N TYR A 335 7.09 2.77 -8.09
CA TYR A 335 6.40 2.71 -9.37
C TYR A 335 5.41 1.53 -9.43
N VAL A 336 4.21 1.81 -9.94
CA VAL A 336 3.22 0.78 -10.27
C VAL A 336 3.45 0.37 -11.72
N PRO A 337 3.82 -0.89 -12.02
CA PRO A 337 4.12 -1.32 -13.38
C PRO A 337 2.98 -1.09 -14.37
N GLU A 338 3.33 -0.73 -15.60
CA GLU A 338 2.37 -0.43 -16.66
C GLU A 338 1.65 -1.68 -17.20
N ASP A 339 2.19 -2.85 -16.89
CA ASP A 339 1.59 -4.15 -17.26
C ASP A 339 0.31 -4.46 -16.48
N GLY A 340 0.00 -3.67 -15.47
CA GLY A 340 -1.13 -3.86 -14.59
C GLY A 340 -0.73 -4.31 -13.18
N SER A 341 -1.51 -3.91 -12.18
CA SER A 341 -1.24 -4.22 -10.78
C SER A 341 -2.52 -4.37 -9.96
N ASN A 342 -2.35 -4.63 -8.67
CA ASN A 342 -3.44 -4.68 -7.70
C ASN A 342 -3.67 -3.31 -7.07
N VAL A 343 -4.95 -2.94 -6.92
CA VAL A 343 -5.43 -1.94 -5.96
C VAL A 343 -6.20 -2.69 -4.88
N TRP A 344 -5.92 -2.39 -3.63
CA TRP A 344 -6.52 -3.06 -2.48
C TRP A 344 -7.22 -2.05 -1.56
N TYR A 345 -8.22 -2.54 -0.81
CA TYR A 345 -9.05 -1.76 0.10
C TYR A 345 -9.21 -2.53 1.41
N ASP A 346 -8.69 -1.96 2.50
CA ASP A 346 -8.81 -2.54 3.83
C ASP A 346 -9.92 -1.82 4.62
N GLY A 347 -10.58 -2.56 5.48
CA GLY A 347 -11.65 -1.98 6.28
C GLY A 347 -12.00 -2.77 7.52
N TRP A 348 -12.69 -2.07 8.42
CA TRP A 348 -13.17 -2.60 9.68
C TRP A 348 -14.48 -3.34 9.51
N THR A 349 -14.54 -4.56 10.00
CA THR A 349 -15.72 -5.44 9.98
C THR A 349 -16.14 -5.83 11.39
N LEU A 350 -17.41 -6.21 11.54
CA LEU A 350 -17.99 -6.69 12.80
C LEU A 350 -18.12 -8.22 12.78
N PRO A 351 -17.24 -8.98 13.39
CA PRO A 351 -17.44 -10.42 13.59
C PRO A 351 -18.73 -10.74 14.34
N LYS A 352 -19.28 -11.92 14.13
CA LYS A 352 -20.46 -12.40 14.86
C LYS A 352 -20.25 -12.33 16.37
N GLY A 353 -21.26 -11.78 17.08
CA GLY A 353 -21.23 -11.65 18.55
C GLY A 353 -20.48 -10.44 19.08
N ALA A 354 -20.00 -9.52 18.22
CA ALA A 354 -19.28 -8.32 18.59
C ALA A 354 -20.04 -7.36 19.53
N ASN A 355 -19.31 -6.64 20.38
CA ASN A 355 -19.81 -5.49 21.14
C ASN A 355 -19.98 -4.28 20.19
N LYS A 356 -21.10 -4.25 19.47
CA LYS A 356 -21.36 -3.32 18.37
C LYS A 356 -21.30 -1.85 18.78
N GLU A 357 -21.80 -1.50 19.98
CA GLU A 357 -21.85 -0.11 20.42
C GLU A 357 -20.43 0.48 20.56
N LEU A 358 -19.54 -0.26 21.20
CA LEU A 358 -18.16 0.19 21.42
C LEU A 358 -17.36 0.11 20.11
N ALA A 359 -17.61 -0.93 19.28
CA ALA A 359 -17.00 -1.06 17.96
C ALA A 359 -17.37 0.12 17.03
N TYR A 360 -18.64 0.52 17.01
CA TYR A 360 -19.05 1.71 16.25
C TYR A 360 -18.38 2.99 16.75
N ALA A 361 -18.27 3.16 18.07
CA ALA A 361 -17.60 4.31 18.63
C ALA A 361 -16.12 4.38 18.21
N PHE A 362 -15.44 3.24 18.14
CA PHE A 362 -14.04 3.18 17.71
C PHE A 362 -13.88 3.48 16.21
N MET A 363 -14.71 2.88 15.36
CA MET A 363 -14.70 3.17 13.92
C MET A 363 -15.02 4.65 13.62
N GLU A 364 -15.98 5.22 14.31
CA GLU A 364 -16.34 6.63 14.21
C GLU A 364 -15.20 7.54 14.67
N TYR A 365 -14.53 7.20 15.77
CA TYR A 365 -13.37 7.92 16.28
C TYR A 365 -12.22 7.93 15.26
N LEU A 366 -11.87 6.77 14.68
CA LEU A 366 -10.83 6.68 13.65
C LEU A 366 -11.19 7.42 12.36
N SER A 367 -12.48 7.63 12.10
CA SER A 367 -12.98 8.31 10.91
C SER A 367 -13.05 9.84 11.06
N THR A 368 -12.74 10.38 12.25
CA THR A 368 -12.63 11.84 12.36
C THR A 368 -11.44 12.35 11.56
N PRO A 369 -11.52 13.52 10.91
CA PRO A 369 -10.44 14.06 10.10
C PRO A 369 -9.09 14.10 10.82
N GLU A 370 -9.08 14.53 12.07
CA GLU A 370 -7.87 14.65 12.88
C GLU A 370 -7.21 13.28 13.13
N ASN A 371 -8.02 12.27 13.52
CA ASN A 371 -7.49 10.94 13.82
C ASN A 371 -7.09 10.20 12.55
N ALA A 372 -7.85 10.37 11.45
CA ALA A 372 -7.49 9.82 10.15
C ALA A 372 -6.15 10.39 9.66
N ALA A 373 -5.96 11.71 9.80
CA ALA A 373 -4.72 12.39 9.44
C ALA A 373 -3.54 11.95 10.31
N ALA A 374 -3.71 11.89 11.64
CA ALA A 374 -2.67 11.42 12.57
C ALA A 374 -2.24 9.98 12.23
N ASN A 375 -3.21 9.10 12.00
CA ASN A 375 -2.95 7.73 11.63
C ASN A 375 -2.20 7.60 10.29
N MET A 376 -2.62 8.36 9.26
CA MET A 376 -1.92 8.41 7.96
C MET A 376 -0.46 8.84 8.12
N ASN A 377 -0.22 9.87 8.92
CA ASN A 377 1.12 10.39 9.18
C ASN A 377 2.03 9.34 9.83
N TYR A 378 1.48 8.56 10.77
CA TYR A 378 2.24 7.54 11.49
C TYR A 378 2.54 6.30 10.64
N ILE A 379 1.53 5.75 9.93
CA ILE A 379 1.68 4.49 9.21
C ILE A 379 2.06 4.64 7.72
N GLY A 380 1.96 5.84 7.13
CA GLY A 380 2.23 6.12 5.72
C GLY A 380 1.15 5.68 4.73
N TYR A 381 0.06 5.05 5.19
CA TYR A 381 -1.01 4.55 4.33
C TYR A 381 -2.09 5.60 4.07
N THR A 382 -2.81 5.50 2.96
CA THR A 382 -3.83 6.45 2.54
C THR A 382 -5.18 6.09 3.14
N SER A 383 -5.75 6.99 3.94
CA SER A 383 -7.08 6.82 4.55
C SER A 383 -8.20 6.92 3.50
N PHE A 384 -9.35 6.31 3.82
CA PHE A 384 -10.60 6.56 3.09
C PHE A 384 -11.17 7.96 3.34
N ILE A 385 -10.74 8.66 4.41
CA ILE A 385 -11.26 9.98 4.76
C ILE A 385 -10.68 11.04 3.83
N ALA A 386 -11.57 11.79 3.18
CA ALA A 386 -11.24 12.82 2.21
C ALA A 386 -12.08 14.07 2.53
N CYS A 387 -11.45 15.10 3.09
CA CYS A 387 -12.07 16.38 3.44
C CYS A 387 -11.01 17.48 3.38
N ASP A 388 -11.43 18.72 3.58
CA ASP A 388 -10.51 19.88 3.54
C ASP A 388 -9.34 19.73 4.51
N GLU A 389 -9.58 19.28 5.73
CA GLU A 389 -8.56 19.16 6.78
C GLU A 389 -7.50 18.12 6.42
N VAL A 390 -7.92 16.96 5.91
CA VAL A 390 -6.98 15.91 5.46
C VAL A 390 -6.22 16.37 4.22
N PHE A 391 -6.90 17.06 3.28
CA PHE A 391 -6.23 17.62 2.09
C PHE A 391 -5.20 18.69 2.45
N ASP A 392 -5.51 19.59 3.38
CA ASP A 392 -4.57 20.63 3.83
C ASP A 392 -3.32 20.03 4.45
N LEU A 393 -3.48 18.97 5.25
CA LEU A 393 -2.35 18.25 5.83
C LEU A 393 -1.51 17.56 4.74
N VAL A 394 -2.12 16.81 3.83
CA VAL A 394 -1.42 16.17 2.70
C VAL A 394 -0.69 17.21 1.85
N SER A 395 -1.34 18.35 1.59
CA SER A 395 -0.70 19.47 0.87
C SER A 395 0.54 19.96 1.59
N SER A 396 0.51 20.12 2.90
CA SER A 396 1.66 20.58 3.69
C SER A 396 2.85 19.63 3.65
N TRP A 397 2.63 18.34 3.44
CA TRP A 397 3.71 17.37 3.32
C TRP A 397 4.44 17.43 1.97
N TYR A 398 3.70 17.73 0.90
CA TYR A 398 4.22 17.53 -0.46
C TYR A 398 4.37 18.80 -1.28
N GLY A 399 3.78 19.92 -0.86
CA GLY A 399 3.80 21.15 -1.65
C GLY A 399 2.90 22.23 -1.12
N VAL A 400 2.30 23.00 -2.03
CA VAL A 400 1.46 24.16 -1.73
C VAL A 400 0.12 24.04 -2.43
N SER A 401 -0.97 24.28 -1.68
CA SER A 401 -2.35 24.34 -2.20
C SER A 401 -2.98 25.72 -2.04
N GLU A 402 -4.20 25.87 -2.57
CA GLU A 402 -4.99 27.08 -2.39
C GLU A 402 -5.29 27.35 -0.91
N PHE A 403 -5.20 28.64 -0.55
CA PHE A 403 -5.54 29.13 0.78
C PHE A 403 -6.98 28.77 1.18
N ASN A 404 -7.13 28.24 2.38
CA ASN A 404 -8.41 27.99 3.02
C ASN A 404 -8.58 28.93 4.21
N ILE A 405 -9.63 29.75 4.19
CA ILE A 405 -9.85 30.78 5.22
C ILE A 405 -10.17 30.19 6.62
N THR A 406 -10.60 28.95 6.67
CA THR A 406 -10.94 28.26 7.94
C THR A 406 -9.76 27.53 8.57
N THR A 407 -8.70 27.28 7.79
CA THR A 407 -7.51 26.56 8.25
C THR A 407 -6.61 27.48 9.09
N PRO A 408 -6.12 27.03 10.24
CA PRO A 408 -5.03 27.71 10.96
C PRO A 408 -3.72 27.56 10.18
N TYR A 409 -2.90 28.62 10.19
CA TYR A 409 -1.57 28.63 9.57
C TYR A 409 -0.53 29.07 10.60
N TYR A 410 0.65 28.46 10.54
CA TYR A 410 1.70 28.64 11.54
C TYR A 410 2.95 29.22 10.90
N ALA A 411 3.61 30.12 11.62
CA ALA A 411 4.94 30.61 11.30
C ALA A 411 5.99 29.53 11.58
N ALA A 412 7.16 29.65 10.99
CA ALA A 412 8.29 28.78 11.31
C ALA A 412 8.67 28.91 12.80
N TYR A 413 8.95 27.78 13.43
CA TYR A 413 9.43 27.74 14.81
C TYR A 413 10.40 26.58 15.01
N TYR A 414 11.16 26.65 16.10
CA TYR A 414 12.01 25.56 16.54
C TYR A 414 11.28 24.73 17.60
N ASP A 415 11.16 23.45 17.36
CA ASP A 415 10.58 22.51 18.30
C ASP A 415 11.68 22.03 19.27
N GLU A 416 11.60 22.47 20.53
CA GLU A 416 12.59 22.15 21.57
C GLU A 416 12.46 20.68 22.06
N GLU A 417 11.31 20.03 21.89
CA GLU A 417 11.09 18.64 22.32
C GLU A 417 11.67 17.65 21.31
N GLU A 418 11.51 17.94 20.02
CA GLU A 418 11.97 17.09 18.92
C GLU A 418 13.35 17.52 18.37
N ASP A 419 13.89 18.67 18.81
CA ASP A 419 15.18 19.23 18.37
C ASP A 419 15.21 19.51 16.84
N VAL A 420 14.09 20.01 16.27
CA VAL A 420 13.92 20.29 14.85
C VAL A 420 13.38 21.70 14.54
N ASP A 421 13.78 22.25 13.38
CA ASP A 421 13.17 23.45 12.83
C ASP A 421 11.88 23.09 12.07
N VAL A 422 10.75 23.67 12.47
CA VAL A 422 9.45 23.53 11.78
C VAL A 422 9.26 24.68 10.80
N GLU A 423 9.11 24.34 9.54
CA GLU A 423 8.92 25.33 8.46
C GLU A 423 7.56 26.01 8.56
N ALA A 424 7.49 27.27 8.10
CA ALA A 424 6.24 28.00 8.04
C ALA A 424 5.29 27.42 6.99
N ASN A 425 3.99 27.47 7.26
CA ASN A 425 3.00 27.14 6.25
C ASN A 425 3.06 28.10 5.06
N VAL A 426 2.92 27.54 3.87
CA VAL A 426 2.85 28.29 2.61
C VAL A 426 1.53 28.02 1.91
N VAL A 427 0.94 29.06 1.33
CA VAL A 427 -0.36 28.98 0.66
C VAL A 427 -0.36 29.72 -0.67
N LEU A 428 -1.19 29.27 -1.60
CA LEU A 428 -1.50 29.96 -2.85
C LEU A 428 -2.78 30.80 -2.68
N TYR A 429 -2.70 32.11 -2.93
CA TYR A 429 -3.86 32.99 -2.90
C TYR A 429 -3.78 34.03 -4.03
N ASN A 430 -4.85 34.12 -4.84
CA ASN A 430 -4.91 35.02 -5.99
C ASN A 430 -3.68 34.90 -6.94
N ASN A 431 -3.27 33.66 -7.25
CA ASN A 431 -2.10 33.33 -8.08
C ASN A 431 -0.75 33.83 -7.54
N LYS A 432 -0.63 34.02 -6.22
CA LYS A 432 0.60 34.40 -5.54
C LYS A 432 0.79 33.48 -4.34
N PHE A 433 2.05 33.19 -4.03
CA PHE A 433 2.41 32.39 -2.87
C PHE A 433 2.72 33.29 -1.68
N TYR A 434 2.31 32.83 -0.50
CA TYR A 434 2.50 33.53 0.77
C TYR A 434 2.97 32.56 1.83
N THR A 435 4.02 32.94 2.56
CA THR A 435 4.47 32.23 3.77
C THR A 435 3.87 32.85 5.01
N CYS A 436 3.47 32.04 5.96
CA CYS A 436 2.96 32.48 7.26
C CYS A 436 4.14 32.96 8.13
N ILE A 437 4.11 34.20 8.59
CA ILE A 437 5.14 34.80 9.45
C ILE A 437 4.68 35.04 10.88
N LYS A 438 3.40 34.77 11.16
CA LYS A 438 2.77 34.86 12.47
C LYS A 438 1.54 33.95 12.49
N ASP A 439 1.42 33.13 13.51
CA ASP A 439 0.33 32.16 13.67
C ASP A 439 -1.05 32.80 13.53
N THR A 440 -1.95 32.06 12.85
CA THR A 440 -3.35 32.45 12.66
C THR A 440 -4.27 31.35 13.20
N GLU A 441 -5.42 31.75 13.73
CA GLU A 441 -6.52 30.83 14.08
C GLU A 441 -7.56 30.71 12.95
N GLY A 442 -7.17 31.03 11.70
CA GLY A 442 -8.07 31.17 10.56
C GLY A 442 -8.64 32.59 10.41
N ASN A 443 -9.44 32.80 9.34
CA ASN A 443 -10.12 34.07 9.03
C ASN A 443 -9.20 35.29 8.76
N ILE A 444 -7.91 35.07 8.50
CA ILE A 444 -6.94 36.12 8.15
C ILE A 444 -6.46 35.84 6.72
N LEU A 445 -6.72 36.79 5.81
CA LEU A 445 -6.32 36.67 4.41
C LEU A 445 -4.81 36.80 4.24
N PRO A 446 -4.18 36.10 3.26
CA PRO A 446 -2.74 36.18 2.97
C PRO A 446 -2.26 37.57 2.57
N THR A 447 -3.14 38.48 2.18
CA THR A 447 -2.82 39.90 1.92
C THR A 447 -2.58 40.72 3.19
N ASN A 448 -2.81 40.16 4.37
CA ASN A 448 -2.47 40.85 5.63
C ASN A 448 -1.00 40.63 5.96
N THR A 449 -0.19 41.67 5.69
CA THR A 449 1.27 41.69 5.85
C THR A 449 1.76 41.60 7.32
N GLU A 450 0.88 41.59 8.31
CA GLU A 450 1.23 41.29 9.69
C GLU A 450 1.39 39.78 9.93
N TYR A 451 0.70 38.97 9.12
CA TYR A 451 0.62 37.52 9.30
C TYR A 451 1.26 36.74 8.16
N PHE A 452 1.34 37.32 6.97
CA PHE A 452 1.86 36.65 5.77
C PHE A 452 2.82 37.55 5.00
N GLU A 453 3.80 36.93 4.36
CA GLU A 453 4.73 37.59 3.43
C GLU A 453 4.64 36.92 2.05
N GLU A 454 4.64 37.72 0.98
CA GLU A 454 4.66 37.21 -0.39
C GLU A 454 6.03 36.57 -0.68
N ILE A 455 6.03 35.33 -1.18
CA ILE A 455 7.24 34.58 -1.54
C ILE A 455 7.13 34.13 -2.99
N SER A 456 8.26 34.06 -3.69
CA SER A 456 8.27 33.63 -5.09
C SER A 456 8.22 32.12 -5.23
N LYS A 457 7.69 31.63 -6.36
CA LYS A 457 7.67 30.21 -6.69
C LYS A 457 9.07 29.61 -6.78
N GLU A 458 10.03 30.40 -7.29
CA GLU A 458 11.43 30.00 -7.43
C GLU A 458 12.13 29.83 -6.06
N GLU A 459 11.74 30.62 -5.06
CA GLU A 459 12.26 30.47 -3.69
C GLU A 459 11.72 29.22 -3.00
N LEU A 460 10.50 28.81 -3.36
CA LEU A 460 9.86 27.60 -2.83
C LEU A 460 10.30 26.31 -3.54
N ASP A 461 11.02 26.40 -4.66
CA ASP A 461 11.43 25.26 -5.49
C ASP A 461 10.25 24.33 -5.87
N LEU A 462 9.13 24.93 -6.32
CA LEU A 462 7.93 24.22 -6.73
C LEU A 462 7.96 23.78 -8.19
N LEU A 463 7.37 22.63 -8.49
CA LEU A 463 7.10 22.20 -9.87
C LEU A 463 6.11 23.14 -10.57
N ASP A 464 6.18 23.18 -11.92
CA ASP A 464 5.36 24.11 -12.71
C ASP A 464 3.89 23.73 -12.73
N GLU A 465 3.60 22.46 -12.85
CA GLU A 465 2.24 21.93 -12.96
C GLU A 465 1.75 21.39 -11.62
N PRO A 466 0.52 21.71 -11.21
CA PRO A 466 -0.07 21.14 -10.01
C PRO A 466 -0.43 19.67 -10.21
N TYR A 467 -0.37 18.90 -9.13
CA TYR A 467 -0.89 17.55 -9.08
C TYR A 467 -2.37 17.55 -8.69
N ASP A 468 -3.21 16.87 -9.48
CA ASP A 468 -4.68 16.92 -9.35
C ASP A 468 -5.20 15.73 -8.52
N LEU A 469 -5.74 16.04 -7.34
CA LEU A 469 -6.38 15.11 -6.42
C LEU A 469 -7.91 15.24 -6.37
N ASN A 470 -8.53 15.99 -7.29
CA ASN A 470 -9.99 16.18 -7.31
C ASN A 470 -10.75 14.86 -7.47
N TYR A 471 -10.15 13.84 -8.11
CA TYR A 471 -10.78 12.53 -8.23
C TYR A 471 -11.05 11.89 -6.86
N PHE A 472 -10.22 12.17 -5.86
CA PHE A 472 -10.30 11.58 -4.52
C PHE A 472 -10.98 12.49 -3.50
N PHE A 473 -10.60 13.78 -3.46
CA PHE A 473 -11.09 14.76 -2.49
C PHE A 473 -12.27 15.59 -3.01
N GLY A 474 -12.38 15.84 -4.32
CA GLY A 474 -13.15 16.93 -4.90
C GLY A 474 -14.62 17.01 -4.49
N GLU A 475 -15.28 15.88 -4.29
CA GLU A 475 -16.69 15.89 -3.90
C GLU A 475 -16.95 16.20 -2.41
N ASN A 476 -15.92 16.08 -1.57
CA ASN A 476 -15.97 16.34 -0.14
C ASN A 476 -15.30 17.66 0.24
N MET A 477 -14.78 18.40 -0.75
CA MET A 477 -14.17 19.71 -0.53
C MET A 477 -15.24 20.80 -0.36
N SER A 478 -14.90 21.87 0.35
CA SER A 478 -15.72 23.06 0.46
C SER A 478 -16.04 23.66 -0.91
N GLU A 479 -17.23 24.28 -1.05
CA GLU A 479 -17.72 24.83 -2.31
C GLU A 479 -16.71 25.80 -2.97
N GLY A 480 -16.34 25.47 -4.22
CA GLY A 480 -15.42 26.30 -5.03
C GLY A 480 -13.93 26.04 -4.78
N ARG A 481 -13.59 25.11 -3.90
CA ARG A 481 -12.21 24.68 -3.64
C ARG A 481 -11.80 23.53 -4.56
N ASN A 482 -10.54 23.54 -5.02
CA ASN A 482 -9.97 22.46 -5.82
C ASN A 482 -8.87 21.75 -5.04
N ALA A 483 -8.81 20.44 -5.17
CA ALA A 483 -7.76 19.61 -4.59
C ALA A 483 -6.53 19.56 -5.52
N LEU A 484 -5.84 20.70 -5.64
CA LEU A 484 -4.62 20.85 -6.44
C LEU A 484 -3.44 21.16 -5.52
N ILE A 485 -2.36 20.42 -5.67
CA ILE A 485 -1.10 20.63 -4.94
C ILE A 485 -0.01 21.01 -5.96
N TYR A 486 0.71 22.10 -5.75
CA TYR A 486 1.96 22.41 -6.44
C TYR A 486 3.11 21.72 -5.69
N PRO A 487 3.63 20.59 -6.18
CA PRO A 487 4.59 19.80 -5.41
C PRO A 487 5.93 20.52 -5.28
N TYR A 488 6.60 20.33 -4.16
CA TYR A 488 8.02 20.65 -4.05
C TYR A 488 8.84 19.77 -4.99
N ASN A 489 9.95 20.33 -5.49
CA ASN A 489 10.87 19.56 -6.32
C ASN A 489 11.46 18.38 -5.52
N GLY A 490 11.14 17.15 -5.92
CA GLY A 490 11.54 15.91 -5.23
C GLY A 490 10.44 15.22 -4.42
N SER A 491 9.31 15.90 -4.11
CA SER A 491 8.20 15.28 -3.36
C SER A 491 7.17 14.54 -4.25
N LEU A 492 7.17 14.81 -5.57
CA LEU A 492 6.15 14.30 -6.49
C LEU A 492 6.02 12.76 -6.45
N ASN A 493 7.14 12.04 -6.43
CA ASN A 493 7.08 10.57 -6.43
C ASN A 493 6.42 10.02 -5.16
N GLN A 494 6.69 10.61 -3.99
CA GLN A 494 6.06 10.19 -2.74
C GLN A 494 4.57 10.56 -2.71
N LEU A 495 4.20 11.74 -3.23
CA LEU A 495 2.80 12.14 -3.41
C LEU A 495 2.06 11.17 -4.33
N GLU A 496 2.64 10.84 -5.50
CA GLU A 496 2.06 9.85 -6.43
C GLU A 496 2.00 8.44 -5.86
N THR A 497 2.91 8.09 -4.95
CA THR A 497 2.89 6.81 -4.23
C THR A 497 1.69 6.74 -3.30
N GLN A 498 1.42 7.80 -2.55
CA GLN A 498 0.30 7.88 -1.61
C GLN A 498 -1.04 8.08 -2.31
N TYR A 499 -1.07 8.96 -3.30
CA TYR A 499 -2.25 9.28 -4.11
C TYR A 499 -1.94 9.09 -5.59
N PRO A 500 -1.97 7.84 -6.10
CA PRO A 500 -1.66 7.56 -7.49
C PRO A 500 -2.62 8.27 -8.43
N SER A 501 -2.14 8.71 -9.60
CA SER A 501 -2.97 9.35 -10.61
C SER A 501 -4.11 8.44 -11.07
N ILE A 502 -5.17 9.03 -11.58
CA ILE A 502 -6.31 8.26 -12.13
C ILE A 502 -5.88 7.30 -13.26
N ASP A 503 -4.83 7.65 -14.01
CA ASP A 503 -4.26 6.79 -15.07
C ASP A 503 -3.48 5.61 -14.45
N THR A 504 -2.84 5.81 -13.30
CA THR A 504 -2.21 4.73 -12.53
C THR A 504 -3.26 3.80 -11.92
N ILE A 505 -4.34 4.35 -11.36
CA ILE A 505 -5.45 3.55 -10.82
C ILE A 505 -6.12 2.73 -11.93
N ALA A 506 -6.25 3.28 -13.14
CA ALA A 506 -6.85 2.59 -14.28
C ALA A 506 -6.09 1.32 -14.71
N ARG A 507 -4.81 1.22 -14.41
CA ARG A 507 -4.00 0.01 -14.63
C ARG A 507 -3.95 -0.93 -13.42
N CYS A 508 -4.78 -0.67 -12.40
CA CYS A 508 -4.90 -1.53 -11.22
C CYS A 508 -6.28 -2.17 -11.16
N ALA A 509 -6.33 -3.46 -10.87
CA ALA A 509 -7.57 -4.21 -10.67
C ALA A 509 -7.66 -4.72 -9.23
N VAL A 510 -8.87 -5.05 -8.78
CA VAL A 510 -9.09 -5.64 -7.45
C VAL A 510 -8.97 -7.15 -7.55
N MET A 511 -8.24 -7.74 -6.64
CA MET A 511 -8.13 -9.20 -6.55
C MET A 511 -9.26 -9.76 -5.70
N ASN A 512 -10.33 -10.26 -6.36
CA ASN A 512 -11.46 -10.87 -5.69
C ASN A 512 -11.08 -12.14 -4.90
N ASP A 513 -11.92 -12.55 -3.94
CA ASP A 513 -11.75 -13.84 -3.25
C ASP A 513 -11.72 -14.99 -4.27
N PHE A 514 -10.75 -15.88 -4.12
CA PHE A 514 -10.59 -17.05 -5.01
C PHE A 514 -11.64 -18.14 -4.78
N GLU A 515 -12.56 -17.92 -3.88
CA GLU A 515 -13.66 -18.82 -3.56
C GLU A 515 -13.17 -20.26 -3.34
N GLU A 516 -13.66 -21.24 -4.11
CA GLU A 516 -13.26 -22.64 -3.97
C GLU A 516 -11.80 -22.92 -4.37
N ALA A 517 -11.25 -22.13 -5.30
CA ALA A 517 -9.86 -22.23 -5.74
C ALA A 517 -8.85 -21.82 -4.66
N ASN A 518 -9.26 -21.10 -3.61
CA ASN A 518 -8.36 -20.59 -2.58
C ASN A 518 -7.51 -21.70 -1.93
N LYS A 519 -8.08 -22.88 -1.69
CA LYS A 519 -7.34 -24.02 -1.12
C LYS A 519 -6.19 -24.47 -2.03
N ASP A 520 -6.43 -24.52 -3.33
CA ASP A 520 -5.44 -25.01 -4.29
C ASP A 520 -4.36 -23.95 -4.52
N VAL A 521 -4.71 -22.65 -4.46
CA VAL A 521 -3.73 -21.55 -4.45
C VAL A 521 -2.81 -21.62 -3.23
N VAL A 522 -3.35 -21.90 -2.02
CA VAL A 522 -2.54 -22.12 -0.80
C VAL A 522 -1.57 -23.28 -0.98
N ILE A 523 -2.04 -24.38 -1.56
CA ILE A 523 -1.19 -25.56 -1.84
C ILE A 523 -0.10 -25.20 -2.85
N MET A 524 -0.45 -24.54 -3.94
CA MET A 524 0.48 -24.08 -4.97
C MET A 524 1.56 -23.17 -4.36
N TRP A 525 1.15 -22.18 -3.54
CA TRP A 525 2.06 -21.29 -2.84
C TRP A 525 3.03 -22.03 -1.91
N GLY A 526 2.51 -23.03 -1.16
CA GLY A 526 3.34 -23.92 -0.35
C GLY A 526 4.39 -24.66 -1.18
N GLN A 527 4.04 -25.12 -2.38
CA GLN A 527 4.97 -25.78 -3.31
C GLN A 527 6.04 -24.82 -3.82
N VAL A 528 5.68 -23.58 -4.19
CA VAL A 528 6.64 -22.53 -4.59
C VAL A 528 7.64 -22.25 -3.45
N LYS A 529 7.16 -22.06 -2.23
CA LYS A 529 8.05 -21.79 -1.08
C LYS A 529 8.98 -22.97 -0.76
N ALA A 530 8.47 -24.18 -0.87
CA ALA A 530 9.25 -25.39 -0.59
C ALA A 530 10.21 -25.77 -1.72
N TYR A 531 10.04 -25.24 -2.93
CA TYR A 531 10.92 -25.54 -4.05
C TYR A 531 12.38 -25.18 -3.74
N THR A 532 13.28 -26.12 -4.07
CA THR A 532 14.73 -25.93 -3.99
C THR A 532 15.35 -26.47 -5.26
N ASN A 533 16.11 -25.62 -5.95
CA ASN A 533 16.86 -26.07 -7.11
C ASN A 533 17.98 -27.03 -6.67
N MET A 534 17.82 -28.31 -6.98
CA MET A 534 18.76 -29.37 -6.60
C MET A 534 19.96 -29.50 -7.58
N LEU A 535 19.91 -28.82 -8.72
CA LEU A 535 20.96 -28.94 -9.76
C LEU A 535 22.36 -28.57 -9.26
N PRO A 536 22.58 -27.48 -8.51
CA PRO A 536 23.88 -27.16 -7.93
C PRO A 536 24.41 -28.26 -7.01
N TYR A 537 23.54 -28.89 -6.21
CA TYR A 537 23.92 -30.00 -5.32
C TYR A 537 24.34 -31.24 -6.10
N TYR A 538 23.64 -31.59 -7.18
CA TYR A 538 24.03 -32.70 -8.05
C TYR A 538 25.35 -32.44 -8.78
N ILE A 539 25.57 -31.20 -9.25
CA ILE A 539 26.86 -30.81 -9.85
C ILE A 539 27.99 -30.91 -8.83
N PHE A 540 27.80 -30.36 -7.62
CA PHE A 540 28.79 -30.46 -6.54
C PHE A 540 29.12 -31.90 -6.17
N LEU A 541 28.08 -32.75 -6.02
CA LEU A 541 28.23 -34.16 -5.70
C LEU A 541 29.01 -34.89 -6.82
N SER A 542 28.68 -34.63 -8.07
CA SER A 542 29.32 -35.21 -9.25
C SER A 542 30.80 -34.79 -9.35
N CYS A 543 31.11 -33.51 -9.14
CA CYS A 543 32.46 -32.99 -9.10
C CYS A 543 33.29 -33.61 -7.95
N SER A 544 32.66 -33.74 -6.77
CA SER A 544 33.29 -34.36 -5.60
C SER A 544 33.60 -35.83 -5.87
N LEU A 545 32.69 -36.57 -6.45
CA LEU A 545 32.87 -37.98 -6.82
C LEU A 545 33.96 -38.14 -7.88
N ALA A 546 33.97 -37.28 -8.90
CA ALA A 546 35.03 -37.27 -9.92
C ALA A 546 36.41 -37.02 -9.29
N THR A 547 36.52 -36.07 -8.37
CA THR A 547 37.77 -35.78 -7.64
C THR A 547 38.27 -37.00 -6.86
N VAL A 548 37.39 -37.70 -6.17
CA VAL A 548 37.70 -38.93 -5.44
C VAL A 548 38.20 -40.04 -6.40
N ILE A 549 37.51 -40.21 -7.54
CA ILE A 549 37.90 -41.21 -8.56
C ILE A 549 39.30 -40.88 -9.11
N ILE A 550 39.57 -39.62 -9.44
CA ILE A 550 40.88 -39.16 -9.92
C ILE A 550 41.95 -39.44 -8.86
N TYR A 551 41.70 -39.10 -7.59
CA TYR A 551 42.64 -39.36 -6.49
C TYR A 551 42.98 -40.84 -6.36
N PHE A 552 42.00 -41.73 -6.36
CA PHE A 552 42.21 -43.17 -6.31
C PHE A 552 42.98 -43.70 -7.52
N THR A 553 42.63 -43.20 -8.72
CA THR A 553 43.31 -43.58 -9.98
C THR A 553 44.82 -43.21 -9.93
N ILE A 554 45.12 -41.96 -9.51
CA ILE A 554 46.48 -41.48 -9.35
C ILE A 554 47.23 -42.36 -8.32
N THR A 555 46.60 -42.68 -7.22
CA THR A 555 47.17 -43.50 -6.14
C THR A 555 47.51 -44.92 -6.64
N ILE A 556 46.57 -45.54 -7.38
CA ILE A 556 46.78 -46.86 -7.99
C ILE A 556 47.95 -46.82 -9.01
N VAL A 557 47.96 -45.80 -9.88
CA VAL A 557 49.05 -45.63 -10.88
C VAL A 557 50.39 -45.44 -10.19
N LYS A 558 50.48 -44.60 -9.15
CA LYS A 558 51.71 -44.40 -8.35
C LYS A 558 52.12 -45.69 -7.69
N LYS A 559 51.23 -46.48 -7.11
CA LYS A 559 51.51 -47.77 -6.48
C LYS A 559 52.06 -48.81 -7.52
N LYS A 560 51.38 -48.90 -8.69
CA LYS A 560 51.85 -49.75 -9.80
C LYS A 560 53.25 -49.36 -10.29
N LYS A 561 53.55 -48.06 -10.43
CA LYS A 561 54.87 -47.54 -10.87
C LYS A 561 55.94 -47.82 -9.82
N SER A 562 55.65 -47.68 -8.53
CA SER A 562 56.56 -48.04 -7.42
C SER A 562 56.85 -49.51 -7.40
N THR A 563 55.85 -50.38 -7.57
CA THR A 563 56.01 -51.83 -7.60
C THR A 563 56.87 -52.28 -8.83
N LYS A 564 56.64 -51.65 -9.99
CA LYS A 564 57.43 -51.92 -11.20
C LYS A 564 58.88 -51.47 -11.04
N ASN A 565 59.16 -50.37 -10.40
CA ASN A 565 60.52 -49.90 -10.10
C ASN A 565 61.23 -50.80 -9.07
N LYS A 566 60.55 -51.29 -8.04
CA LYS A 566 61.08 -52.27 -7.10
C LYS A 566 61.46 -53.57 -7.78
N ARG A 567 60.65 -54.17 -8.63
CA ARG A 567 60.98 -55.37 -9.42
C ARG A 567 62.11 -55.16 -10.39
N ARG A 568 62.24 -53.97 -10.96
CA ARG A 568 63.37 -53.60 -11.83
C ARG A 568 64.72 -53.54 -11.06
N LEU A 569 64.74 -53.05 -9.82
CA LEU A 569 65.89 -53.00 -8.95
C LEU A 569 66.30 -54.38 -8.40
N GLU A 570 65.29 -55.27 -8.17
CA GLU A 570 65.53 -56.66 -7.75
C GLU A 570 66.13 -57.53 -8.89
N ASN A 571 65.84 -57.22 -10.16
CA ASN A 571 66.36 -57.91 -11.33
C ASN A 571 67.74 -57.38 -11.79
N ILE A 572 68.28 -56.33 -11.16
CA ILE A 572 69.57 -55.75 -11.43
C ILE A 572 70.65 -56.20 -10.35
N LYS A 573 70.21 -56.82 -9.26
CA LYS A 573 71.05 -57.51 -8.28
C LYS A 573 71.15 -58.98 -8.66
#